data_773385f9836e6150f37d6867280e8666
#
_entry.id   773385f9836e6150f37d6867280e8666
#
_cell.length_a   1.000
_cell.length_b   1.000
_cell.length_c   1.000
_cell.angle_alpha   90.00
_cell.angle_beta   90.00
_cell.angle_gamma   90.00
#
_symmetry.space_group_name_H-M   'P 1'
#
loop_
_entity.id
_entity.type
_entity.pdbx_description
1 polymer ?
#
loop_
_entity_poly.entity_id
_entity_poly.type
_entity_poly.pdbx_seq_one_letter_code
_entity_poly.pdbx_strand_id
1 'polypeptide(L)'
;WYHDRLYNFGFDEAAGNFQNDNFGKGGSAEDPVLAECQDGSGTDNSNFSTPPDGTSGRMQMFIFDFPTPNRDGSLDATIVLHELTHGTSNRLIGDGNGLIWDEGGGMGEGWSDFYALSLLNSSNAFPPTAEYVAGAYATYQFAGLTDNYLYGIRRFPYSTDNSVNPLTWADVDDITLN
;
A
#
# COMPACT_ATOMS: atom_id res chain seq x y z
N TRP A 1 -6.42 -1.83 -13.99
CA TRP A 1 -5.42 -0.77 -14.12
C TRP A 1 -4.12 -1.07 -13.37
N TYR A 2 -4.16 -1.34 -12.03
CA TYR A 2 -2.96 -1.71 -11.24
C TYR A 2 -2.28 -2.95 -11.83
N HIS A 3 -3.02 -4.04 -12.00
CA HIS A 3 -2.57 -5.28 -12.63
C HIS A 3 -1.84 -5.01 -13.96
N ASP A 4 -2.45 -4.27 -14.88
CA ASP A 4 -1.88 -4.02 -16.20
C ASP A 4 -0.60 -3.17 -16.14
N ARG A 5 -0.53 -2.25 -15.15
CA ARG A 5 0.68 -1.47 -14.93
C ARG A 5 1.82 -2.35 -14.43
N LEU A 6 1.58 -3.15 -13.41
CA LEU A 6 2.62 -4.03 -12.84
C LEU A 6 2.99 -5.16 -13.80
N TYR A 7 2.05 -5.64 -14.62
CA TYR A 7 2.32 -6.59 -15.69
C TYR A 7 3.38 -6.07 -16.66
N ASN A 8 3.29 -4.80 -17.05
CA ASN A 8 4.27 -4.16 -17.92
C ASN A 8 5.65 -3.95 -17.26
N PHE A 9 5.72 -4.03 -15.94
CA PHE A 9 6.97 -4.00 -15.17
C PHE A 9 7.50 -5.39 -14.79
N GLY A 10 6.85 -6.46 -15.29
CA GLY A 10 7.31 -7.83 -15.11
C GLY A 10 6.63 -8.60 -13.99
N PHE A 11 5.62 -8.04 -13.34
CA PHE A 11 4.75 -8.81 -12.45
C PHE A 11 3.65 -9.49 -13.27
N ASP A 12 4.09 -10.45 -14.09
CA ASP A 12 3.29 -11.24 -15.01
C ASP A 12 2.96 -12.63 -14.43
N GLU A 13 2.39 -13.50 -15.25
CA GLU A 13 1.99 -14.85 -14.87
C GLU A 13 3.17 -15.67 -14.31
N ALA A 14 4.33 -15.56 -14.95
CA ALA A 14 5.54 -16.30 -14.52
C ALA A 14 6.11 -15.75 -13.21
N ALA A 15 5.82 -14.50 -12.87
CA ALA A 15 6.19 -13.86 -11.60
C ALA A 15 5.14 -14.08 -10.49
N GLY A 16 4.08 -14.86 -10.75
CA GLY A 16 3.04 -15.18 -9.77
C GLY A 16 2.06 -14.03 -9.53
N ASN A 17 1.65 -13.32 -10.60
CA ASN A 17 0.63 -12.29 -10.48
C ASN A 17 -0.73 -12.88 -10.12
N PHE A 18 -1.64 -12.01 -9.65
CA PHE A 18 -2.98 -12.42 -9.21
C PHE A 18 -3.96 -12.39 -10.39
N GLN A 19 -4.27 -13.57 -10.95
CA GLN A 19 -5.29 -13.66 -11.99
C GLN A 19 -5.94 -15.04 -12.07
N ASN A 20 -7.16 -15.06 -12.62
CA ASN A 20 -7.95 -16.29 -12.69
C ASN A 20 -7.46 -17.25 -13.79
N ASP A 21 -6.94 -16.74 -14.89
CA ASP A 21 -6.42 -17.55 -16.01
C ASP A 21 -5.06 -17.02 -16.45
N ASN A 22 -4.06 -17.87 -16.41
CA ASN A 22 -2.68 -17.53 -16.81
C ASN A 22 -2.42 -17.76 -18.29
N PHE A 23 -3.41 -18.20 -19.06
CA PHE A 23 -3.29 -18.41 -20.53
C PHE A 23 -2.08 -19.27 -20.93
N GLY A 24 -1.62 -20.15 -20.05
CA GLY A 24 -0.47 -21.03 -20.29
C GLY A 24 0.90 -20.31 -20.26
N LYS A 25 0.99 -19.09 -19.72
CA LYS A 25 2.22 -18.29 -19.72
C LYS A 25 3.10 -18.50 -18.49
N GLY A 26 2.75 -19.41 -17.61
CA GLY A 26 3.51 -19.72 -16.39
C GLY A 26 2.75 -19.38 -15.12
N GLY A 27 3.41 -19.57 -13.97
CA GLY A 27 2.77 -19.41 -12.67
C GLY A 27 1.58 -20.34 -12.46
N SER A 28 0.86 -20.14 -11.37
CA SER A 28 -0.38 -20.86 -11.04
C SER A 28 -1.58 -19.94 -11.24
N ALA A 29 -2.62 -20.47 -11.89
CA ALA A 29 -3.87 -19.73 -12.11
C ALA A 29 -4.86 -19.89 -10.94
N GLU A 30 -6.05 -19.33 -11.10
CA GLU A 30 -7.17 -19.40 -10.15
C GLU A 30 -6.93 -18.67 -8.81
N ASP A 31 -6.10 -17.63 -8.85
CA ASP A 31 -5.71 -16.87 -7.67
C ASP A 31 -5.99 -15.36 -7.74
N PRO A 32 -7.14 -14.91 -8.29
CA PRO A 32 -7.46 -13.49 -8.33
C PRO A 32 -7.51 -12.89 -6.92
N VAL A 33 -7.25 -11.59 -6.80
CA VAL A 33 -7.40 -10.89 -5.52
C VAL A 33 -8.87 -10.86 -5.09
N LEU A 34 -9.15 -11.31 -3.88
CA LEU A 34 -10.44 -11.13 -3.21
C LEU A 34 -10.43 -9.75 -2.54
N ALA A 35 -10.99 -8.76 -3.22
CA ALA A 35 -11.04 -7.38 -2.72
C ALA A 35 -12.37 -7.13 -1.99
N GLU A 36 -12.30 -6.93 -0.69
CA GLU A 36 -13.44 -6.77 0.21
C GLU A 36 -13.55 -5.31 0.68
N CYS A 37 -14.56 -4.62 0.16
CA CYS A 37 -14.88 -3.26 0.58
C CYS A 37 -15.77 -3.29 1.83
N GLN A 38 -15.55 -2.34 2.75
CA GLN A 38 -16.34 -2.22 3.99
C GLN A 38 -16.39 -3.53 4.78
N ASP A 39 -15.27 -4.23 4.84
CA ASP A 39 -15.19 -5.48 5.57
C ASP A 39 -15.51 -5.25 7.06
N GLY A 40 -16.42 -6.03 7.60
CA GLY A 40 -16.93 -5.86 8.95
C GLY A 40 -16.05 -6.48 10.05
N SER A 41 -14.88 -7.02 9.71
CA SER A 41 -13.99 -7.65 10.70
C SER A 41 -13.09 -6.67 11.45
N GLY A 42 -13.06 -5.39 11.03
CA GLY A 42 -12.28 -4.34 11.67
C GLY A 42 -12.74 -2.94 11.32
N THR A 43 -12.08 -1.94 11.93
CA THR A 43 -12.22 -0.51 11.60
C THR A 43 -10.85 0.15 11.56
N ASP A 44 -10.76 1.34 10.97
CA ASP A 44 -9.62 2.24 11.02
C ASP A 44 -8.30 1.64 10.50
N ASN A 45 -8.40 0.73 9.56
CA ASN A 45 -7.26 0.05 8.96
C ASN A 45 -7.62 -0.54 7.58
N SER A 46 -6.64 -1.22 7.00
CA SER A 46 -6.74 -2.11 5.84
C SER A 46 -5.66 -3.18 5.96
N ASN A 47 -5.73 -4.22 5.17
CA ASN A 47 -4.67 -5.22 5.12
C ASN A 47 -4.71 -6.03 3.83
N PHE A 48 -3.58 -6.66 3.52
CA PHE A 48 -3.46 -7.64 2.45
C PHE A 48 -2.83 -8.93 2.97
N SER A 49 -3.53 -10.05 2.81
CA SER A 49 -2.99 -11.38 3.06
C SER A 49 -2.48 -11.98 1.75
N THR A 50 -1.18 -12.33 1.73
CA THR A 50 -0.50 -12.83 0.53
C THR A 50 -0.13 -14.30 0.70
N PRO A 51 -0.95 -15.23 0.21
CA PRO A 51 -0.57 -16.65 0.15
C PRO A 51 0.39 -16.92 -1.00
N PRO A 52 0.99 -18.12 -1.09
CA PRO A 52 1.75 -18.55 -2.26
C PRO A 52 0.96 -18.49 -3.56
N ASP A 53 1.67 -18.46 -4.69
CA ASP A 53 1.12 -18.52 -6.04
C ASP A 53 0.13 -19.69 -6.22
N GLY A 54 -1.00 -19.45 -6.88
CA GLY A 54 -2.11 -20.39 -7.02
C GLY A 54 -3.13 -20.37 -5.87
N THR A 55 -2.99 -19.43 -4.95
CA THR A 55 -3.99 -19.18 -3.91
C THR A 55 -4.33 -17.70 -3.87
N SER A 56 -5.62 -17.37 -3.90
CA SER A 56 -6.12 -15.99 -3.96
C SER A 56 -5.58 -15.14 -2.81
N GLY A 57 -4.99 -14.00 -3.15
CA GLY A 57 -4.70 -12.94 -2.20
C GLY A 57 -6.00 -12.32 -1.68
N ARG A 58 -6.01 -11.81 -0.44
CA ARG A 58 -7.18 -11.18 0.17
C ARG A 58 -6.85 -9.78 0.64
N MET A 59 -7.55 -8.80 0.10
CA MET A 59 -7.45 -7.41 0.50
C MET A 59 -8.72 -6.99 1.25
N GLN A 60 -8.57 -6.56 2.50
CA GLN A 60 -9.68 -6.09 3.32
C GLN A 60 -9.56 -4.58 3.52
N MET A 61 -10.61 -3.86 3.16
CA MET A 61 -10.72 -2.42 3.30
C MET A 61 -11.81 -2.12 4.33
N PHE A 62 -11.43 -1.49 5.44
CA PHE A 62 -12.35 -1.21 6.54
C PHE A 62 -12.96 0.19 6.45
N ILE A 63 -13.99 0.40 7.26
CA ILE A 63 -14.51 1.73 7.53
C ILE A 63 -13.63 2.40 8.57
N PHE A 64 -13.22 3.64 8.30
CA PHE A 64 -12.62 4.53 9.28
C PHE A 64 -13.76 5.25 10.01
N ASP A 65 -13.93 4.97 11.30
CA ASP A 65 -15.04 5.45 12.10
C ASP A 65 -14.68 6.64 13.02
N PHE A 66 -13.39 6.97 13.12
CA PHE A 66 -12.95 8.22 13.78
C PHE A 66 -13.42 9.49 13.06
N PRO A 67 -13.36 9.58 11.72
CA PRO A 67 -13.86 10.76 11.01
C PRO A 67 -15.38 10.92 11.14
N THR A 68 -15.83 12.17 11.14
CA THR A 68 -17.26 12.47 11.08
C THR A 68 -17.58 13.27 9.80
N PRO A 69 -18.33 12.71 8.86
CA PRO A 69 -18.86 11.31 8.85
C PRO A 69 -17.77 10.26 8.66
N ASN A 70 -18.11 9.00 8.97
CA ASN A 70 -17.23 7.86 8.73
C ASN A 70 -16.73 7.85 7.28
N ARG A 71 -15.52 7.34 7.06
CA ARG A 71 -14.88 7.25 5.76
C ARG A 71 -14.67 5.80 5.35
N ASP A 72 -15.00 5.51 4.12
CA ASP A 72 -14.75 4.20 3.54
C ASP A 72 -13.32 4.14 3.00
N GLY A 73 -12.45 3.28 3.58
CA GLY A 73 -11.07 3.11 3.16
C GLY A 73 -10.93 2.69 1.70
N SER A 74 -11.92 1.98 1.16
CA SER A 74 -11.93 1.56 -0.24
C SER A 74 -12.07 2.73 -1.25
N LEU A 75 -12.43 3.92 -0.78
CA LEU A 75 -12.49 5.13 -1.58
C LEU A 75 -11.18 5.94 -1.57
N ASP A 76 -10.20 5.53 -0.77
CA ASP A 76 -8.86 6.14 -0.77
C ASP A 76 -7.91 5.36 -1.67
N ALA A 77 -7.67 5.88 -2.87
CA ALA A 77 -6.84 5.22 -3.86
C ALA A 77 -5.40 4.98 -3.38
N THR A 78 -4.87 5.81 -2.49
CA THR A 78 -3.52 5.61 -1.95
C THR A 78 -3.48 4.39 -1.06
N ILE A 79 -4.50 4.13 -0.24
CA ILE A 79 -4.60 2.95 0.60
C ILE A 79 -4.84 1.69 -0.25
N VAL A 80 -5.77 1.74 -1.21
CA VAL A 80 -6.03 0.60 -2.10
C VAL A 80 -4.76 0.15 -2.83
N LEU A 81 -3.99 1.09 -3.37
CA LEU A 81 -2.75 0.77 -4.08
C LEU A 81 -1.63 0.34 -3.13
N HIS A 82 -1.61 0.85 -1.91
CA HIS A 82 -0.72 0.42 -0.84
C HIS A 82 -0.93 -1.07 -0.54
N GLU A 83 -2.16 -1.48 -0.29
CA GLU A 83 -2.50 -2.87 0.00
C GLU A 83 -2.19 -3.81 -1.18
N LEU A 84 -2.54 -3.42 -2.40
CA LEU A 84 -2.18 -4.19 -3.58
C LEU A 84 -0.66 -4.34 -3.74
N THR A 85 0.11 -3.36 -3.31
CA THR A 85 1.58 -3.43 -3.34
C THR A 85 2.12 -4.40 -2.30
N HIS A 86 1.52 -4.51 -1.11
CA HIS A 86 1.84 -5.59 -0.17
C HIS A 86 1.65 -6.96 -0.82
N GLY A 87 0.53 -7.16 -1.53
CA GLY A 87 0.31 -8.39 -2.29
C GLY A 87 1.43 -8.68 -3.27
N THR A 88 1.80 -7.70 -4.07
CA THR A 88 2.85 -7.83 -5.09
C THR A 88 4.23 -8.09 -4.47
N SER A 89 4.64 -7.25 -3.53
CA SER A 89 5.98 -7.35 -2.91
C SER A 89 6.16 -8.63 -2.11
N ASN A 90 5.16 -9.04 -1.34
CA ASN A 90 5.18 -10.30 -0.60
C ASN A 90 5.17 -11.52 -1.53
N ARG A 91 4.45 -11.47 -2.67
CA ARG A 91 4.46 -12.56 -3.66
C ARG A 91 5.84 -12.71 -4.31
N LEU A 92 6.52 -11.59 -4.60
CA LEU A 92 7.84 -11.59 -5.22
C LEU A 92 8.99 -11.94 -4.25
N ILE A 93 8.80 -11.78 -2.94
CA ILE A 93 9.87 -11.93 -1.96
C ILE A 93 9.52 -13.03 -0.96
N GLY A 94 10.27 -14.14 -1.04
CA GLY A 94 10.19 -15.23 -0.08
C GLY A 94 8.83 -15.95 -0.01
N ASP A 95 8.15 -16.06 -1.16
CA ASP A 95 6.85 -16.76 -1.30
C ASP A 95 5.82 -16.32 -0.24
N GLY A 96 5.66 -15.02 -0.08
CA GLY A 96 4.74 -14.42 0.87
C GLY A 96 5.30 -14.16 2.28
N ASN A 97 6.54 -14.57 2.57
CA ASN A 97 7.11 -14.51 3.93
C ASN A 97 8.36 -13.63 4.07
N GLY A 98 8.88 -13.05 2.99
CA GLY A 98 10.16 -12.34 3.00
C GLY A 98 10.12 -10.96 3.66
N LEU A 99 8.94 -10.35 3.83
CA LEU A 99 8.76 -8.99 4.35
C LEU A 99 7.93 -8.96 5.65
N ILE A 100 7.86 -10.05 6.41
CA ILE A 100 7.00 -10.15 7.60
C ILE A 100 7.70 -9.80 8.93
N TRP A 101 9.00 -9.53 8.92
CA TRP A 101 9.80 -9.26 10.12
C TRP A 101 10.29 -7.81 10.13
N ASP A 102 10.32 -7.20 11.31
CA ASP A 102 10.84 -5.86 11.64
C ASP A 102 11.22 -4.95 10.45
N GLU A 103 12.49 -4.95 10.06
CA GLU A 103 13.00 -4.13 8.95
C GLU A 103 12.39 -4.53 7.60
N GLY A 104 12.15 -5.82 7.37
CA GLY A 104 11.46 -6.32 6.18
C GLY A 104 10.02 -5.80 6.11
N GLY A 105 9.31 -5.79 7.24
CA GLY A 105 7.98 -5.19 7.35
C GLY A 105 8.00 -3.70 7.06
N GLY A 106 8.96 -2.96 7.63
CA GLY A 106 9.16 -1.54 7.35
C GLY A 106 9.44 -1.24 5.87
N MET A 107 10.22 -2.11 5.21
CA MET A 107 10.42 -2.03 3.75
C MET A 107 9.13 -2.27 2.98
N GLY A 108 8.34 -3.27 3.39
CA GLY A 108 7.04 -3.57 2.79
C GLY A 108 6.11 -2.36 2.84
N GLU A 109 6.01 -1.70 3.99
CA GLU A 109 5.25 -0.47 4.17
C GLU A 109 5.75 0.66 3.28
N GLY A 110 7.06 0.92 3.30
CA GLY A 110 7.66 2.00 2.52
C GLY A 110 7.52 1.80 1.01
N TRP A 111 7.65 0.57 0.53
CA TRP A 111 7.44 0.25 -0.88
C TRP A 111 5.96 0.38 -1.26
N SER A 112 5.05 0.00 -0.40
CA SER A 112 3.62 0.12 -0.63
C SER A 112 3.20 1.58 -0.80
N ASP A 113 3.67 2.47 0.06
CA ASP A 113 3.46 3.91 -0.10
C ASP A 113 4.13 4.45 -1.37
N PHE A 114 5.40 4.06 -1.63
CA PHE A 114 6.14 4.54 -2.79
C PHE A 114 5.45 4.18 -4.11
N TYR A 115 5.04 2.92 -4.28
CA TYR A 115 4.36 2.49 -5.49
C TYR A 115 2.98 3.12 -5.62
N ALA A 116 2.21 3.21 -4.53
CA ALA A 116 0.90 3.87 -4.56
C ALA A 116 1.01 5.32 -5.05
N LEU A 117 1.89 6.11 -4.43
CA LEU A 117 2.07 7.52 -4.77
C LEU A 117 2.70 7.71 -6.17
N SER A 118 3.68 6.89 -6.53
CA SER A 118 4.32 6.95 -7.85
C SER A 118 3.36 6.60 -8.98
N LEU A 119 2.52 5.58 -8.80
CA LEU A 119 1.53 5.18 -9.80
C LEU A 119 0.45 6.26 -9.98
N LEU A 120 0.00 6.91 -8.89
CA LEU A 120 -0.95 8.00 -8.95
C LEU A 120 -0.35 9.25 -9.61
N ASN A 121 0.96 9.51 -9.42
CA ASN A 121 1.67 10.59 -10.09
C ASN A 121 2.33 10.18 -11.42
N SER A 122 1.90 9.10 -12.04
CA SER A 122 2.53 8.56 -13.26
C SER A 122 2.56 9.52 -14.46
N SER A 123 1.75 10.57 -14.42
CA SER A 123 1.79 11.67 -15.40
C SER A 123 2.90 12.71 -15.13
N ASN A 124 3.65 12.59 -14.03
CA ASN A 124 4.58 13.60 -13.53
C ASN A 124 3.94 15.00 -13.39
N ALA A 125 2.67 15.03 -12.99
CA ALA A 125 1.92 16.27 -12.81
C ALA A 125 2.49 17.13 -11.67
N PHE A 126 3.13 16.50 -10.69
CA PHE A 126 3.74 17.17 -9.54
C PHE A 126 5.24 16.84 -9.46
N PRO A 127 6.08 17.83 -9.10
CA PRO A 127 7.52 17.64 -8.96
C PRO A 127 7.86 16.80 -7.72
N PRO A 128 9.07 16.20 -7.66
CA PRO A 128 9.50 15.42 -6.48
C PRO A 128 9.51 16.20 -5.16
N THR A 129 9.58 17.53 -5.22
CA THR A 129 9.52 18.43 -4.06
C THR A 129 8.10 18.72 -3.58
N ALA A 130 7.08 18.23 -4.28
CA ALA A 130 5.70 18.34 -3.82
C ALA A 130 5.45 17.48 -2.57
N GLU A 131 4.37 17.76 -1.88
CA GLU A 131 3.90 16.99 -0.75
C GLU A 131 3.05 15.81 -1.25
N TYR A 132 3.54 14.59 -1.06
CA TYR A 132 2.79 13.37 -1.43
C TYR A 132 2.25 12.74 -0.16
N VAL A 133 0.95 12.58 -0.11
CA VAL A 133 0.21 12.19 1.11
C VAL A 133 -0.47 10.84 0.91
N ALA A 134 -0.24 9.91 1.84
CA ALA A 134 -0.90 8.61 1.87
C ALA A 134 -2.05 8.61 2.89
N GLY A 135 -3.22 8.11 2.50
CA GLY A 135 -4.37 7.91 3.39
C GLY A 135 -5.10 9.18 3.84
N ALA A 136 -4.89 10.32 3.16
CA ALA A 136 -5.45 11.61 3.60
C ALA A 136 -6.98 11.65 3.65
N TYR A 137 -7.66 10.92 2.77
CA TYR A 137 -9.12 10.86 2.79
C TYR A 137 -9.63 9.98 3.95
N ALA A 138 -9.12 8.77 4.05
CA ALA A 138 -9.63 7.80 5.02
C ALA A 138 -9.27 8.18 6.47
N THR A 139 -8.08 8.76 6.69
CA THR A 139 -7.57 9.08 8.02
C THR A 139 -7.88 10.50 8.49
N TYR A 140 -8.71 11.24 7.75
CA TYR A 140 -9.11 12.59 8.13
C TYR A 140 -9.68 12.63 9.56
N GLN A 141 -9.09 13.44 10.42
CA GLN A 141 -9.40 13.50 11.86
C GLN A 141 -9.15 12.19 12.63
N PHE A 142 -8.26 11.32 12.15
CA PHE A 142 -7.88 10.13 12.89
C PHE A 142 -7.27 10.49 14.25
N ALA A 143 -7.61 9.72 15.29
CA ALA A 143 -7.23 10.04 16.67
C ALA A 143 -5.71 10.17 16.85
N GLY A 144 -5.29 11.29 17.45
CA GLY A 144 -3.89 11.58 17.74
C GLY A 144 -3.08 12.13 16.56
N LEU A 145 -3.67 12.17 15.36
CA LEU A 145 -3.06 12.83 14.20
C LEU A 145 -3.61 14.24 14.05
N THR A 146 -2.70 15.22 13.96
CA THR A 146 -3.03 16.60 13.62
C THR A 146 -2.72 16.83 12.15
N ASP A 147 -3.56 17.61 11.48
CA ASP A 147 -3.38 17.97 10.08
C ASP A 147 -3.23 16.78 9.11
N ASN A 148 -3.79 15.61 9.47
CA ASN A 148 -3.67 14.41 8.65
C ASN A 148 -4.32 14.51 7.26
N TYR A 149 -5.12 15.53 7.00
CA TYR A 149 -5.53 15.88 5.65
C TYR A 149 -4.33 16.34 4.80
N LEU A 150 -3.35 17.02 5.42
CA LEU A 150 -2.13 17.51 4.76
C LEU A 150 -0.99 16.48 4.81
N TYR A 151 -0.91 15.69 5.87
CA TYR A 151 0.19 14.75 6.11
C TYR A 151 -0.19 13.28 5.92
N GLY A 152 -1.50 12.98 5.81
CA GLY A 152 -2.02 11.62 5.72
C GLY A 152 -1.82 10.84 7.02
N ILE A 153 -1.61 9.54 6.88
CA ILE A 153 -1.37 8.63 8.01
C ILE A 153 0.10 8.64 8.47
N ARG A 154 1.01 9.21 7.68
CA ARG A 154 2.43 9.26 8.02
C ARG A 154 2.76 10.52 8.83
N ARG A 155 3.87 10.46 9.58
CA ARG A 155 4.33 11.59 10.41
C ARG A 155 4.65 12.84 9.60
N PHE A 156 5.13 12.65 8.36
CA PHE A 156 5.41 13.69 7.38
C PHE A 156 4.93 13.24 6.01
N PRO A 157 4.55 14.14 5.11
CA PRO A 157 4.32 13.79 3.72
C PRO A 157 5.63 13.36 3.06
N TYR A 158 5.55 12.54 2.03
CA TYR A 158 6.72 12.20 1.23
C TYR A 158 7.10 13.40 0.35
N SER A 159 8.36 13.80 0.41
CA SER A 159 8.92 14.89 -0.40
C SER A 159 10.44 14.75 -0.47
N THR A 160 11.06 15.25 -1.54
CA THR A 160 12.51 15.42 -1.60
C THR A 160 12.97 16.76 -1.01
N ASP A 161 12.04 17.59 -0.56
CA ASP A 161 12.34 18.83 0.15
C ASP A 161 12.47 18.55 1.66
N ASN A 162 13.67 18.67 2.19
CA ASN A 162 13.94 18.41 3.61
C ASN A 162 13.27 19.42 4.56
N SER A 163 12.74 20.52 4.05
CA SER A 163 11.90 21.42 4.87
C SER A 163 10.49 20.88 5.06
N VAL A 164 10.04 19.99 4.17
CA VAL A 164 8.74 19.29 4.23
C VAL A 164 8.88 17.97 4.97
N ASN A 165 9.87 17.15 4.58
CA ASN A 165 10.16 15.89 5.28
C ASN A 165 11.61 15.91 5.76
N PRO A 166 11.84 16.19 7.04
CA PRO A 166 13.20 16.31 7.58
C PRO A 166 13.85 14.96 7.89
N LEU A 167 13.16 13.84 7.68
CA LEU A 167 13.70 12.51 7.99
C LEU A 167 14.89 12.16 7.10
N THR A 168 15.90 11.58 7.72
CA THR A 168 17.14 11.12 7.10
C THR A 168 17.45 9.68 7.52
N TRP A 169 18.48 9.08 6.94
CA TRP A 169 18.97 7.76 7.37
C TRP A 169 19.40 7.72 8.84
N ALA A 170 19.80 8.84 9.43
CA ALA A 170 20.15 8.89 10.84
C ALA A 170 18.95 8.66 11.77
N ASP A 171 17.74 8.95 11.29
CA ASP A 171 16.52 8.74 12.06
C ASP A 171 16.12 7.27 12.17
N VAL A 172 16.71 6.38 11.35
CA VAL A 172 16.50 4.94 11.40
C VAL A 172 17.26 4.28 12.55
N ASP A 173 18.39 4.86 12.95
CA ASP A 173 19.24 4.32 14.04
C ASP A 173 18.64 4.56 15.44
N ASP A 174 17.74 5.52 15.56
CA ASP A 174 17.07 5.85 16.83
C ASP A 174 15.72 5.13 16.92
N ILE A 175 15.79 3.82 17.21
CA ILE A 175 14.63 2.91 17.25
C ILE A 175 13.70 3.16 18.47
N THR A 176 13.62 4.36 18.94
CA THR A 176 12.53 4.81 19.78
C THR A 176 11.33 5.33 18.95
N LEU A 177 11.22 4.81 17.72
CA LEU A 177 10.10 5.11 16.84
C LEU A 177 8.87 4.30 17.28
N ASN A 178 8.10 4.90 18.17
CA ASN A 178 6.73 4.47 18.47
C ASN A 178 5.77 5.02 17.41
#